data_6216f6d8bcdeba3c366f49a129e9d124
#
_entry.id   6216f6d8bcdeba3c366f49a129e9d124
#
_cell.length_a   1.000
_cell.length_b   1.000
_cell.length_c   1.000
_cell.angle_alpha   90.00
_cell.angle_beta   90.00
_cell.angle_gamma   90.00
#
_symmetry.space_group_name_H-M   'P 1'
#
loop_
_entity.id
_entity.type
_entity.pdbx_description
1 polymer ?
#
loop_
_entity_poly.entity_id
_entity_poly.type
_entity_poly.pdbx_seq_one_letter_code
_entity_poly.pdbx_strand_id
1 'polypeptide(L)'
;MSDSKPLRRGFLAGVAGLAAAAPLRAQSGSSAIHLPEYALAQDYRSLKQSSYDRTGGNSDSWSIEPGAAREIFATEGPGVVTHIWCTISAQSANHLKEIVMRIYWDGNAKPSVETPVGDFFGLNLGQYSLYQSAFLNCSSVKALNCYFAMPFRKSARITVTNESKDRVGSYYSNIDYQLVPALPERSLYFHAQYRQAVPNIAVDAPGGKNLEGRDNYVYVETRGRGHLMGVTLGVLQNSDRWMGEGDDMIFVDDESKPIINGTGTEDYFCGAWDFGGRDNAAPFAHLYNGAHLIAAPERAGGRYCLYRWHADNPVTFTKYLKHTMEHGHANGRADCFYSVGYWYQAEPYTEFPALPAAADRIPKLKLA
;
A
#
# COMPACT_ATOMS: atom_id res chain seq x y z
N MET A 1 -12.06 9.51 78.88
CA MET A 1 -13.28 10.29 79.08
C MET A 1 -14.03 10.19 77.80
N SER A 2 -14.85 9.16 77.60
CA SER A 2 -16.34 9.17 77.98
C SER A 2 -17.00 10.30 77.18
N ASP A 3 -17.81 10.01 76.17
CA ASP A 3 -19.19 9.53 76.41
C ASP A 3 -19.84 9.06 75.09
N SER A 4 -20.40 7.92 75.19
CA SER A 4 -21.38 7.31 74.33
C SER A 4 -22.78 7.88 74.56
N LYS A 5 -23.69 7.94 73.58
CA LYS A 5 -25.15 7.68 73.78
C LYS A 5 -25.89 7.61 72.40
N PRO A 6 -27.15 7.12 72.34
CA PRO A 6 -27.40 5.86 71.66
C PRO A 6 -28.49 5.97 70.54
N LEU A 7 -28.72 4.83 69.91
CA LEU A 7 -29.75 4.50 68.91
C LEU A 7 -31.19 4.89 69.35
N ARG A 8 -31.99 5.36 68.37
CA ARG A 8 -33.45 5.16 68.38
C ARG A 8 -33.90 4.36 67.17
N ARG A 9 -34.43 3.18 67.46
CA ARG A 9 -35.18 2.35 66.52
C ARG A 9 -36.52 3.02 66.22
N GLY A 10 -36.88 3.12 64.97
CA GLY A 10 -38.23 3.39 64.48
C GLY A 10 -38.69 2.21 63.62
N PHE A 11 -39.65 1.48 64.18
CA PHE A 11 -40.41 0.45 63.46
C PHE A 11 -41.40 1.16 62.51
N LEU A 12 -41.45 0.78 61.26
CA LEU A 12 -42.63 0.98 60.43
C LEU A 12 -42.98 -0.30 59.70
N ALA A 13 -44.21 -0.67 59.93
CA ALA A 13 -44.80 -1.93 59.49
C ALA A 13 -45.03 -2.02 58.01
N GLY A 14 -45.05 -3.25 57.56
CA GLY A 14 -45.07 -3.68 56.19
C GLY A 14 -46.32 -3.41 55.38
N VAL A 15 -46.11 -3.45 54.09
CA VAL A 15 -47.14 -3.89 53.14
C VAL A 15 -46.52 -4.96 52.29
N ALA A 16 -46.98 -6.18 52.42
CA ALA A 16 -46.65 -7.30 51.63
C ALA A 16 -47.36 -7.15 50.27
N GLY A 17 -46.62 -6.69 49.27
CA GLY A 17 -47.02 -6.77 47.86
C GLY A 17 -46.50 -8.08 47.27
N LEU A 18 -47.40 -9.00 47.01
CA LEU A 18 -47.12 -10.19 46.20
C LEU A 18 -46.79 -9.71 44.79
N ALA A 19 -45.49 -9.56 44.49
CA ALA A 19 -45.01 -9.46 43.12
C ALA A 19 -45.00 -10.89 42.53
N ALA A 20 -45.91 -11.16 41.63
CA ALA A 20 -45.89 -12.36 40.80
C ALA A 20 -44.55 -12.38 40.04
N ALA A 21 -43.68 -13.30 40.36
CA ALA A 21 -42.47 -13.57 39.63
C ALA A 21 -42.86 -14.11 38.23
N ALA A 22 -42.77 -13.24 37.22
CA ALA A 22 -42.81 -13.70 35.84
C ALA A 22 -41.62 -14.64 35.63
N PRO A 23 -41.81 -15.80 35.01
CA PRO A 23 -40.69 -16.67 34.76
C PRO A 23 -39.70 -15.94 33.83
N LEU A 24 -38.49 -15.73 34.33
CA LEU A 24 -37.36 -15.38 33.48
C LEU A 24 -37.28 -16.47 32.42
N ARG A 25 -37.78 -16.19 31.21
CA ARG A 25 -37.41 -16.96 30.03
C ARG A 25 -35.91 -16.83 29.93
N ALA A 26 -35.20 -17.89 30.25
CA ALA A 26 -33.85 -18.06 29.83
C ALA A 26 -33.84 -17.86 28.28
N GLN A 27 -33.34 -16.71 27.82
CA GLN A 27 -32.90 -16.60 26.45
C GLN A 27 -31.85 -17.69 26.28
N SER A 28 -32.23 -18.77 25.64
CA SER A 28 -31.26 -19.70 25.07
C SER A 28 -30.48 -18.89 24.04
N GLY A 29 -29.42 -18.24 24.49
CA GLY A 29 -28.41 -17.70 23.64
C GLY A 29 -27.86 -18.90 22.87
N SER A 30 -28.36 -19.13 21.65
CA SER A 30 -27.60 -19.92 20.73
C SER A 30 -26.27 -19.19 20.59
N SER A 31 -25.21 -19.77 21.12
CA SER A 31 -23.86 -19.39 20.75
C SER A 31 -23.75 -19.69 19.25
N ALA A 32 -24.08 -18.69 18.43
CA ALA A 32 -23.88 -18.80 16.99
C ALA A 32 -22.39 -19.08 16.82
N ILE A 33 -22.04 -20.27 16.34
CA ILE A 33 -20.67 -20.59 16.00
C ILE A 33 -20.32 -19.65 14.87
N HIS A 34 -19.40 -18.73 15.11
CA HIS A 34 -18.82 -17.87 14.08
C HIS A 34 -17.76 -18.67 13.33
N LEU A 35 -18.14 -19.19 12.17
CA LEU A 35 -17.18 -19.78 11.24
C LEU A 35 -16.52 -18.66 10.41
N PRO A 36 -15.21 -18.73 10.16
CA PRO A 36 -14.57 -17.84 9.21
C PRO A 36 -15.04 -18.14 7.79
N GLU A 37 -15.06 -17.12 6.92
CA GLU A 37 -15.58 -17.21 5.56
C GLU A 37 -15.00 -18.39 4.76
N TYR A 38 -13.71 -18.71 4.93
CA TYR A 38 -13.08 -19.84 4.24
C TYR A 38 -13.62 -21.23 4.65
N ALA A 39 -14.36 -21.33 5.75
CA ALA A 39 -15.00 -22.56 6.22
C ALA A 39 -16.47 -22.69 5.75
N LEU A 40 -16.97 -21.72 5.00
CA LEU A 40 -18.31 -21.70 4.43
C LEU A 40 -18.26 -22.07 2.94
N ALA A 41 -19.41 -22.53 2.39
CA ALA A 41 -19.53 -22.73 0.95
C ALA A 41 -19.37 -21.40 0.21
N GLN A 42 -18.60 -21.42 -0.87
CA GLN A 42 -18.29 -20.24 -1.67
C GLN A 42 -19.04 -20.26 -3.00
N ASP A 43 -19.58 -19.11 -3.40
CA ASP A 43 -20.36 -18.93 -4.63
C ASP A 43 -19.54 -18.41 -5.81
N TYR A 44 -18.22 -18.59 -5.78
CA TYR A 44 -17.33 -18.17 -6.85
C TYR A 44 -16.62 -19.35 -7.51
N ARG A 45 -16.17 -19.14 -8.72
CA ARG A 45 -15.30 -20.06 -9.45
C ARG A 45 -13.85 -19.62 -9.33
N SER A 46 -13.02 -20.41 -8.62
CA SER A 46 -11.56 -20.19 -8.54
C SER A 46 -10.88 -20.58 -9.85
N LEU A 47 -10.01 -19.71 -10.34
CA LEU A 47 -9.28 -19.87 -11.59
C LEU A 47 -7.85 -19.34 -11.44
N LYS A 48 -6.98 -19.78 -12.36
CA LYS A 48 -5.59 -19.30 -12.46
C LYS A 48 -5.22 -19.08 -13.92
N GLN A 49 -4.54 -17.98 -14.20
CA GLN A 49 -3.76 -17.81 -15.42
C GLN A 49 -2.28 -17.77 -15.07
N SER A 50 -1.48 -18.48 -15.84
CA SER A 50 -0.04 -18.55 -15.58
C SER A 50 0.76 -18.69 -16.87
N SER A 51 2.07 -18.55 -16.74
CA SER A 51 3.03 -18.74 -17.82
C SER A 51 3.35 -20.19 -18.12
N TYR A 52 2.56 -21.17 -17.65
CA TYR A 52 2.82 -22.58 -17.83
C TYR A 52 2.95 -22.98 -19.29
N ASP A 53 3.77 -23.97 -19.57
CA ASP A 53 3.97 -24.55 -20.91
C ASP A 53 2.72 -25.25 -21.40
N ARG A 54 2.05 -24.69 -22.41
CA ARG A 54 0.82 -25.23 -22.99
C ARG A 54 1.00 -26.58 -23.68
N THR A 55 2.23 -27.00 -23.96
CA THR A 55 2.54 -28.30 -24.54
C THR A 55 2.63 -29.41 -23.49
N GLY A 56 2.59 -29.07 -22.21
CA GLY A 56 2.81 -30.01 -21.10
C GLY A 56 4.27 -30.28 -20.80
N GLY A 57 5.18 -29.50 -21.39
CA GLY A 57 6.61 -29.52 -21.10
C GLY A 57 6.95 -28.69 -19.85
N ASN A 58 8.15 -28.08 -19.82
CA ASN A 58 8.65 -27.31 -18.69
C ASN A 58 9.18 -25.92 -19.11
N SER A 59 8.69 -25.38 -20.22
CA SER A 59 9.05 -24.03 -20.71
C SER A 59 8.07 -23.00 -20.15
N ASP A 60 7.98 -22.88 -18.81
CA ASP A 60 6.95 -22.19 -18.04
C ASP A 60 7.14 -20.68 -17.93
N SER A 61 7.94 -20.08 -18.80
CA SER A 61 8.20 -18.63 -18.79
C SER A 61 8.05 -17.99 -20.15
N TRP A 62 7.87 -16.68 -20.13
CA TRP A 62 7.92 -15.87 -21.35
C TRP A 62 9.21 -15.07 -21.44
N SER A 63 9.81 -15.00 -22.61
CA SER A 63 10.79 -13.97 -22.90
C SER A 63 10.07 -12.69 -23.38
N ILE A 64 10.64 -11.52 -23.05
CA ILE A 64 10.10 -10.23 -23.47
C ILE A 64 11.24 -9.41 -24.06
N GLU A 65 11.14 -9.14 -25.36
CA GLU A 65 12.15 -8.37 -26.09
C GLU A 65 12.15 -6.88 -25.66
N PRO A 66 13.23 -6.12 -25.88
CA PRO A 66 13.27 -4.69 -25.65
C PRO A 66 12.13 -3.95 -26.35
N GLY A 67 11.43 -3.07 -25.62
CA GLY A 67 10.29 -2.30 -26.11
C GLY A 67 8.98 -3.10 -26.26
N ALA A 68 9.02 -4.43 -26.09
CA ALA A 68 7.82 -5.25 -26.23
C ALA A 68 6.94 -5.24 -24.97
N ALA A 69 5.62 -5.28 -25.20
CA ALA A 69 4.63 -5.52 -24.17
C ALA A 69 4.11 -6.96 -24.24
N ARG A 70 3.92 -7.57 -23.08
CA ARG A 70 3.30 -8.89 -22.93
C ARG A 70 2.04 -8.79 -22.11
N GLU A 71 0.91 -9.27 -22.63
CA GLU A 71 -0.27 -9.54 -21.83
C GLU A 71 -0.04 -10.82 -21.02
N ILE A 72 -0.13 -10.69 -19.69
CA ILE A 72 0.10 -11.80 -18.75
C ILE A 72 -1.20 -12.30 -18.15
N PHE A 73 -2.28 -11.51 -18.26
CA PHE A 73 -3.61 -11.85 -17.80
C PHE A 73 -4.67 -11.09 -18.57
N ALA A 74 -5.74 -11.77 -18.97
CA ALA A 74 -6.96 -11.14 -19.46
C ALA A 74 -8.16 -12.06 -19.19
N THR A 75 -9.28 -11.48 -18.73
CA THR A 75 -10.52 -12.22 -18.50
C THR A 75 -11.72 -11.29 -18.56
N GLU A 76 -12.87 -11.89 -18.96
CA GLU A 76 -14.19 -11.28 -18.74
C GLU A 76 -14.66 -11.56 -17.32
N GLY A 77 -15.56 -10.70 -16.81
CA GLY A 77 -16.07 -10.74 -15.45
C GLY A 77 -17.59 -10.81 -15.36
N PRO A 78 -18.15 -10.50 -14.17
CA PRO A 78 -17.48 -9.89 -13.01
C PRO A 78 -16.58 -10.85 -12.24
N GLY A 79 -15.56 -10.28 -11.60
CA GLY A 79 -14.59 -11.09 -10.86
C GLY A 79 -13.67 -10.28 -9.93
N VAL A 80 -12.72 -10.97 -9.32
CA VAL A 80 -11.71 -10.42 -8.43
C VAL A 80 -10.36 -11.09 -8.71
N VAL A 81 -9.32 -10.33 -9.03
CA VAL A 81 -7.94 -10.83 -8.94
C VAL A 81 -7.57 -10.89 -7.46
N THR A 82 -7.13 -12.04 -6.99
CA THR A 82 -6.90 -12.29 -5.56
C THR A 82 -5.43 -12.43 -5.20
N HIS A 83 -4.59 -12.84 -6.17
CA HIS A 83 -3.17 -13.00 -5.95
C HIS A 83 -2.41 -12.83 -7.27
N ILE A 84 -1.30 -12.11 -7.21
CA ILE A 84 -0.33 -12.02 -8.30
C ILE A 84 1.01 -12.48 -7.76
N TRP A 85 1.57 -13.51 -8.37
CA TRP A 85 2.95 -13.95 -8.15
C TRP A 85 3.74 -13.82 -9.43
N CYS A 86 4.97 -13.32 -9.33
CA CYS A 86 5.91 -13.36 -10.45
C CYS A 86 7.37 -13.47 -9.96
N THR A 87 8.21 -13.94 -10.87
CA THR A 87 9.67 -13.88 -10.74
C THR A 87 10.32 -13.62 -12.08
N ILE A 88 11.47 -12.94 -12.08
CA ILE A 88 12.05 -12.38 -13.29
C ILE A 88 13.53 -12.72 -13.37
N SER A 89 13.97 -13.21 -14.53
CA SER A 89 15.37 -13.31 -14.92
C SER A 89 15.59 -12.41 -16.15
N ALA A 90 16.37 -11.35 -15.97
CA ALA A 90 16.68 -10.38 -17.01
C ALA A 90 18.18 -10.10 -17.05
N GLN A 91 18.68 -9.65 -18.21
CA GLN A 91 20.09 -9.27 -18.39
C GLN A 91 20.38 -7.92 -17.72
N SER A 92 19.44 -6.97 -17.79
CA SER A 92 19.58 -5.70 -17.12
C SER A 92 19.57 -5.87 -15.60
N ALA A 93 20.55 -5.29 -14.91
CA ALA A 93 20.58 -5.19 -13.45
C ALA A 93 19.46 -4.29 -12.92
N ASN A 94 18.90 -3.39 -13.73
CA ASN A 94 17.88 -2.42 -13.38
C ASN A 94 16.47 -2.88 -13.77
N HIS A 95 16.26 -4.14 -14.13
CA HIS A 95 14.98 -4.67 -14.63
C HIS A 95 13.77 -4.34 -13.72
N LEU A 96 13.98 -4.24 -12.40
CA LEU A 96 12.91 -3.86 -11.46
C LEU A 96 12.38 -2.43 -11.68
N LYS A 97 13.19 -1.55 -12.27
CA LYS A 97 12.83 -0.17 -12.61
C LYS A 97 12.44 0.00 -14.08
N GLU A 98 12.85 -0.93 -14.92
CA GLU A 98 12.70 -0.85 -16.38
C GLU A 98 11.53 -1.67 -16.92
N ILE A 99 11.07 -2.70 -16.21
CA ILE A 99 9.86 -3.44 -16.56
C ILE A 99 8.67 -2.75 -15.91
N VAL A 100 7.66 -2.40 -16.72
CA VAL A 100 6.46 -1.68 -16.27
C VAL A 100 5.25 -2.59 -16.27
N MET A 101 4.58 -2.68 -15.13
CA MET A 101 3.29 -3.36 -14.97
C MET A 101 2.15 -2.35 -15.16
N ARG A 102 1.15 -2.73 -15.96
CA ARG A 102 -0.09 -1.97 -16.16
C ARG A 102 -1.29 -2.87 -15.98
N ILE A 103 -2.29 -2.37 -15.24
CA ILE A 103 -3.56 -3.07 -15.03
C ILE A 103 -4.71 -2.18 -15.50
N TYR A 104 -5.64 -2.80 -16.22
CA TYR A 104 -6.77 -2.13 -16.85
C TYR A 104 -8.07 -2.79 -16.41
N TRP A 105 -9.07 -1.98 -16.02
CA TRP A 105 -10.38 -2.42 -15.62
C TRP A 105 -11.44 -2.09 -16.66
N ASP A 106 -12.36 -3.03 -16.91
CA ASP A 106 -13.62 -2.82 -17.63
C ASP A 106 -13.47 -2.23 -19.04
N GLY A 107 -12.38 -2.56 -19.73
CA GLY A 107 -12.12 -2.13 -21.11
C GLY A 107 -11.60 -0.71 -21.25
N ASN A 108 -11.23 -0.03 -20.14
CA ASN A 108 -10.59 1.28 -20.23
C ASN A 108 -9.28 1.19 -21.02
N ALA A 109 -9.05 2.18 -21.88
CA ALA A 109 -7.84 2.23 -22.71
C ALA A 109 -6.59 2.63 -21.90
N LYS A 110 -6.79 3.40 -20.82
CA LYS A 110 -5.72 3.83 -19.91
C LYS A 110 -5.69 2.96 -18.65
N PRO A 111 -4.50 2.69 -18.09
CA PRO A 111 -4.36 1.81 -16.93
C PRO A 111 -4.78 2.49 -15.63
N SER A 112 -5.27 1.70 -14.68
CA SER A 112 -5.53 2.09 -13.29
C SER A 112 -4.38 1.74 -12.37
N VAL A 113 -3.44 0.95 -12.84
CA VAL A 113 -2.13 0.69 -12.24
C VAL A 113 -1.07 0.93 -13.31
N GLU A 114 -0.13 1.81 -13.03
CA GLU A 114 1.03 2.05 -13.88
C GLU A 114 2.27 2.27 -13.01
N THR A 115 3.11 1.23 -12.92
CA THR A 115 4.28 1.24 -12.04
C THR A 115 5.42 0.42 -12.62
N PRO A 116 6.69 0.77 -12.35
CA PRO A 116 7.77 -0.20 -12.50
C PRO A 116 7.49 -1.42 -11.63
N VAL A 117 7.84 -2.60 -12.10
CA VAL A 117 7.47 -3.85 -11.42
C VAL A 117 8.06 -3.93 -10.00
N GLY A 118 9.31 -3.49 -9.82
CA GLY A 118 9.92 -3.47 -8.48
C GLY A 118 9.19 -2.55 -7.52
N ASP A 119 8.83 -1.36 -8.00
CA ASP A 119 8.12 -0.36 -7.20
C ASP A 119 6.72 -0.84 -6.80
N PHE A 120 6.00 -1.52 -7.72
CA PHE A 120 4.70 -2.13 -7.41
C PHE A 120 4.80 -3.11 -6.23
N PHE A 121 5.90 -3.82 -6.09
CA PHE A 121 6.15 -4.74 -4.99
C PHE A 121 7.01 -4.13 -3.86
N GLY A 122 7.03 -2.79 -3.72
CA GLY A 122 7.72 -2.10 -2.63
C GLY A 122 9.25 -2.07 -2.73
N LEU A 123 9.84 -2.57 -3.82
CA LEU A 123 11.28 -2.55 -4.05
C LEU A 123 11.72 -1.26 -4.75
N ASN A 124 11.36 -0.13 -4.15
CA ASN A 124 11.39 1.21 -4.77
C ASN A 124 12.79 1.68 -5.21
N LEU A 125 13.86 1.08 -4.69
CA LEU A 125 15.23 1.38 -5.08
C LEU A 125 15.83 0.40 -6.09
N GLY A 126 14.99 -0.46 -6.70
CA GLY A 126 15.41 -1.40 -7.74
C GLY A 126 16.30 -2.53 -7.22
N GLN A 127 16.27 -2.82 -5.94
CA GLN A 127 17.03 -3.87 -5.28
C GLN A 127 16.10 -4.86 -4.59
N TYR A 128 16.33 -6.16 -4.75
CA TYR A 128 15.61 -7.18 -4.01
C TYR A 128 16.00 -7.13 -2.53
N SER A 129 15.00 -7.14 -1.66
CA SER A 129 15.12 -7.34 -0.22
C SER A 129 13.97 -8.21 0.25
N LEU A 130 14.25 -9.15 1.14
CA LEU A 130 13.24 -10.04 1.69
C LEU A 130 12.37 -9.27 2.68
N TYR A 131 11.07 -9.36 2.52
CA TYR A 131 10.12 -8.79 3.47
C TYR A 131 8.74 -9.44 3.35
N GLN A 132 7.94 -9.28 4.37
CA GLN A 132 6.56 -9.75 4.43
C GLN A 132 5.66 -8.65 4.96
N SER A 133 4.53 -8.42 4.29
CA SER A 133 3.45 -7.58 4.78
C SER A 133 2.10 -8.25 4.50
N ALA A 134 1.01 -7.62 4.90
CA ALA A 134 -0.35 -8.13 4.66
C ALA A 134 -0.69 -8.21 3.16
N PHE A 135 -0.17 -7.31 2.34
CA PHE A 135 -0.58 -7.18 0.93
C PHE A 135 0.53 -7.43 -0.08
N LEU A 136 1.77 -7.13 0.27
CA LEU A 136 2.91 -7.31 -0.62
C LEU A 136 4.03 -8.03 0.11
N ASN A 137 4.77 -8.85 -0.62
CA ASN A 137 6.02 -9.41 -0.10
C ASN A 137 7.01 -9.71 -1.21
N CYS A 138 8.28 -9.81 -0.83
CA CYS A 138 9.34 -10.41 -1.62
C CYS A 138 9.90 -11.57 -0.81
N SER A 139 9.67 -12.79 -1.26
CA SER A 139 10.14 -14.02 -0.63
C SER A 139 11.12 -14.75 -1.51
N SER A 140 11.82 -15.76 -0.96
CA SER A 140 12.71 -16.65 -1.70
C SER A 140 13.60 -15.93 -2.72
N VAL A 141 14.31 -14.86 -2.28
CA VAL A 141 15.26 -14.08 -3.08
C VAL A 141 14.58 -13.15 -4.11
N LYS A 142 13.69 -13.64 -4.98
CA LYS A 142 13.13 -12.91 -6.13
C LYS A 142 11.64 -13.16 -6.34
N ALA A 143 10.97 -13.87 -5.47
CA ALA A 143 9.55 -14.15 -5.62
C ALA A 143 8.72 -12.94 -5.13
N LEU A 144 8.00 -12.32 -6.03
CA LEU A 144 7.19 -11.13 -5.82
C LEU A 144 5.72 -11.54 -5.66
N ASN A 145 5.06 -11.10 -4.60
CA ASN A 145 3.68 -11.47 -4.31
C ASN A 145 2.84 -10.25 -3.97
N CYS A 146 1.61 -10.22 -4.49
CA CYS A 146 0.60 -9.23 -4.18
C CYS A 146 -0.72 -9.92 -3.83
N TYR A 147 -1.29 -9.56 -2.68
CA TYR A 147 -2.55 -10.07 -2.14
C TYR A 147 -3.65 -9.00 -2.05
N PHE A 148 -3.46 -7.85 -2.66
CA PHE A 148 -4.55 -6.89 -2.83
C PHE A 148 -5.69 -7.53 -3.64
N ALA A 149 -6.90 -7.54 -3.09
CA ALA A 149 -8.08 -7.94 -3.83
C ALA A 149 -8.43 -6.87 -4.88
N MET A 150 -8.57 -7.24 -6.15
CA MET A 150 -8.80 -6.30 -7.24
C MET A 150 -10.10 -6.64 -7.99
N PRO A 151 -11.25 -6.09 -7.55
CA PRO A 151 -12.53 -6.30 -8.20
C PRO A 151 -12.61 -5.65 -9.59
N PHE A 152 -13.30 -6.32 -10.52
CA PHE A 152 -13.65 -5.79 -11.86
C PHE A 152 -15.06 -6.23 -12.26
N ARG A 153 -15.81 -5.34 -12.92
CA ARG A 153 -17.23 -5.60 -13.23
C ARG A 153 -17.46 -6.25 -14.58
N LYS A 154 -16.62 -5.90 -15.58
CA LYS A 154 -16.78 -6.38 -16.96
C LYS A 154 -15.57 -7.18 -17.41
N SER A 155 -14.38 -6.65 -17.21
CA SER A 155 -13.13 -7.31 -17.64
C SER A 155 -11.93 -6.79 -16.88
N ALA A 156 -10.87 -7.59 -16.85
CA ALA A 156 -9.57 -7.21 -16.31
C ALA A 156 -8.46 -7.64 -17.27
N ARG A 157 -7.43 -6.80 -17.40
CA ARG A 157 -6.27 -7.05 -18.23
C ARG A 157 -4.99 -6.56 -17.53
N ILE A 158 -3.95 -7.40 -17.53
CA ILE A 158 -2.64 -7.06 -16.95
C ILE A 158 -1.58 -7.26 -18.04
N THR A 159 -0.74 -6.22 -18.21
CA THR A 159 0.39 -6.27 -19.13
C THR A 159 1.70 -5.95 -18.42
N VAL A 160 2.80 -6.46 -18.93
CA VAL A 160 4.15 -6.06 -18.57
C VAL A 160 4.88 -5.62 -19.82
N THR A 161 5.57 -4.46 -19.75
CA THR A 161 6.35 -3.90 -20.86
C THR A 161 7.82 -3.86 -20.48
N ASN A 162 8.67 -4.38 -21.30
CA ASN A 162 10.12 -4.29 -21.13
C ASN A 162 10.61 -2.96 -21.76
N GLU A 163 10.84 -1.96 -20.92
CA GLU A 163 11.36 -0.65 -21.37
C GLU A 163 12.90 -0.55 -21.28
N SER A 164 13.58 -1.68 -21.00
CA SER A 164 15.05 -1.77 -21.04
C SER A 164 15.55 -1.94 -22.46
N LYS A 165 16.88 -1.84 -22.62
CA LYS A 165 17.58 -2.16 -23.86
C LYS A 165 17.92 -3.66 -23.99
N ASP A 166 17.75 -4.41 -22.91
CA ASP A 166 18.12 -5.80 -22.79
C ASP A 166 16.89 -6.71 -22.75
N ARG A 167 17.03 -7.91 -23.25
CA ARG A 167 15.98 -8.92 -23.22
C ARG A 167 15.69 -9.37 -21.78
N VAL A 168 14.41 -9.50 -21.44
CA VAL A 168 13.96 -10.31 -20.30
C VAL A 168 14.00 -11.77 -20.74
N GLY A 169 14.90 -12.54 -20.16
CA GLY A 169 15.09 -13.95 -20.55
C GLY A 169 13.92 -14.83 -20.09
N SER A 170 13.44 -14.62 -18.87
CA SER A 170 12.31 -15.37 -18.31
C SER A 170 11.46 -14.50 -17.40
N TYR A 171 10.18 -14.44 -17.68
CA TYR A 171 9.15 -13.87 -16.82
C TYR A 171 8.16 -14.99 -16.47
N TYR A 172 8.19 -15.44 -15.22
CA TYR A 172 7.23 -16.41 -14.69
C TYR A 172 6.10 -15.67 -14.02
N SER A 173 4.87 -16.13 -14.21
CA SER A 173 3.68 -15.50 -13.62
C SER A 173 2.64 -16.54 -13.22
N ASN A 174 2.04 -16.32 -12.07
CA ASN A 174 0.82 -17.01 -11.61
C ASN A 174 -0.15 -15.95 -11.07
N ILE A 175 -1.34 -15.89 -11.64
CA ILE A 175 -2.38 -14.94 -11.25
C ILE A 175 -3.62 -15.73 -10.88
N ASP A 176 -3.97 -15.73 -9.59
CA ASP A 176 -5.18 -16.36 -9.08
C ASP A 176 -6.32 -15.33 -9.10
N TYR A 177 -7.49 -15.77 -9.55
CA TYR A 177 -8.68 -14.94 -9.62
C TYR A 177 -9.95 -15.73 -9.41
N GLN A 178 -11.03 -15.01 -9.10
CA GLN A 178 -12.35 -15.54 -8.90
C GLN A 178 -13.30 -14.90 -9.90
N LEU A 179 -14.13 -15.71 -10.58
CA LEU A 179 -15.31 -15.21 -11.25
C LEU A 179 -16.52 -15.39 -10.33
N VAL A 180 -17.32 -14.34 -10.20
CA VAL A 180 -18.46 -14.26 -9.28
C VAL A 180 -19.74 -14.01 -10.07
N PRO A 181 -20.92 -14.45 -9.58
CA PRO A 181 -22.20 -14.13 -10.24
C PRO A 181 -22.47 -12.62 -10.27
N ALA A 182 -22.10 -11.91 -9.21
CA ALA A 182 -22.19 -10.45 -9.09
C ALA A 182 -21.23 -9.94 -8.03
N LEU A 183 -20.73 -8.73 -8.21
CA LEU A 183 -19.99 -8.00 -7.17
C LEU A 183 -20.97 -7.20 -6.31
N PRO A 184 -20.68 -7.02 -5.00
CA PRO A 184 -21.40 -6.05 -4.19
C PRO A 184 -21.39 -4.66 -4.87
N GLU A 185 -22.50 -3.94 -4.81
CA GLU A 185 -22.63 -2.63 -5.46
C GLU A 185 -21.54 -1.65 -5.01
N ARG A 186 -21.16 -1.70 -3.73
CA ARG A 186 -20.12 -0.87 -3.11
C ARG A 186 -18.68 -1.30 -3.45
N SER A 187 -18.46 -2.32 -4.29
CA SER A 187 -17.11 -2.74 -4.69
C SER A 187 -16.40 -1.61 -5.45
N LEU A 188 -15.15 -1.37 -5.10
CA LEU A 188 -14.30 -0.32 -5.67
C LEU A 188 -13.20 -0.94 -6.53
N TYR A 189 -12.67 -0.16 -7.48
CA TYR A 189 -11.53 -0.57 -8.30
C TYR A 189 -10.21 -0.23 -7.63
N PHE A 190 -9.27 -1.15 -7.73
CA PHE A 190 -7.91 -0.98 -7.22
C PHE A 190 -7.10 -0.08 -8.16
N HIS A 191 -6.32 0.82 -7.56
CA HIS A 191 -5.41 1.72 -8.24
C HIS A 191 -4.02 1.68 -7.59
N ALA A 192 -2.98 1.85 -8.40
CA ALA A 192 -1.64 2.07 -7.91
C ALA A 192 -0.84 2.95 -8.89
N GLN A 193 -0.16 3.96 -8.36
CA GLN A 193 0.57 4.92 -9.17
C GLN A 193 1.97 5.13 -8.65
N TYR A 194 2.93 5.04 -9.58
CA TYR A 194 4.32 5.42 -9.33
C TYR A 194 4.50 6.94 -9.40
N ARG A 195 5.31 7.46 -8.47
CA ARG A 195 5.82 8.84 -8.49
C ARG A 195 7.29 8.88 -8.07
N GLN A 196 8.00 9.91 -8.52
CA GLN A 196 9.37 10.17 -8.10
C GLN A 196 9.67 11.67 -8.03
N ALA A 197 10.63 12.03 -7.18
CA ALA A 197 11.37 13.29 -7.23
C ALA A 197 12.87 12.96 -7.16
N VAL A 198 13.64 13.32 -8.17
CA VAL A 198 15.04 12.88 -8.34
C VAL A 198 15.94 14.03 -8.75
N PRO A 199 16.41 14.82 -7.78
CA PRO A 199 16.04 14.87 -6.36
C PRO A 199 14.78 15.69 -6.08
N ASN A 200 14.28 15.69 -4.85
CA ASN A 200 13.42 16.75 -4.33
C ASN A 200 14.16 18.10 -4.37
N ILE A 201 13.42 19.19 -4.42
CA ILE A 201 13.97 20.54 -4.42
C ILE A 201 13.91 21.09 -3.01
N ALA A 202 15.05 21.21 -2.33
CA ALA A 202 15.09 21.79 -1.00
C ALA A 202 14.58 23.24 -0.99
N VAL A 203 13.77 23.56 0.00
CA VAL A 203 13.14 24.87 0.18
C VAL A 203 13.61 25.47 1.50
N ASP A 204 13.94 26.77 1.48
CA ASP A 204 14.12 27.54 2.70
C ASP A 204 12.76 28.13 3.11
N ALA A 205 12.00 27.36 3.88
CA ALA A 205 10.66 27.75 4.26
C ALA A 205 10.68 28.91 5.27
N PRO A 206 9.87 29.97 5.09
CA PRO A 206 9.86 31.13 5.98
C PRO A 206 9.60 30.72 7.44
N GLY A 207 10.54 31.01 8.32
CA GLY A 207 10.48 30.67 9.75
C GLY A 207 10.52 29.16 10.02
N GLY A 208 10.99 28.34 9.08
CA GLY A 208 11.06 26.89 9.22
C GLY A 208 9.70 26.23 9.39
N LYS A 209 8.63 26.72 8.74
CA LYS A 209 7.26 26.25 8.90
C LYS A 209 6.59 25.96 7.57
N ASN A 210 5.88 24.83 7.51
CA ASN A 210 5.10 24.45 6.34
C ASN A 210 3.72 23.90 6.76
N LEU A 211 2.79 24.78 7.09
CA LEU A 211 1.44 24.42 7.57
C LEU A 211 0.47 24.03 6.44
N GLU A 212 0.82 24.33 5.20
CA GLU A 212 -0.07 24.18 4.06
C GLU A 212 0.39 23.06 3.10
N GLY A 213 1.44 22.34 3.43
CA GLY A 213 2.00 21.28 2.59
C GLY A 213 2.50 21.77 1.24
N ARG A 214 2.96 23.04 1.16
CA ARG A 214 3.58 23.57 -0.06
C ARG A 214 4.87 22.83 -0.36
N ASP A 215 5.08 22.55 -1.62
CA ASP A 215 6.30 21.91 -2.13
C ASP A 215 6.55 20.49 -1.57
N ASN A 216 5.57 19.91 -0.84
CA ASN A 216 5.64 18.53 -0.37
C ASN A 216 5.71 17.55 -1.54
N TYR A 217 6.46 16.48 -1.36
CA TYR A 217 6.40 15.33 -2.25
C TYR A 217 5.01 14.71 -2.24
N VAL A 218 4.43 14.45 -3.42
CA VAL A 218 3.08 13.91 -3.56
C VAL A 218 3.14 12.40 -3.75
N TYR A 219 2.52 11.63 -2.85
CA TYR A 219 2.33 10.18 -3.00
C TYR A 219 1.15 9.85 -3.90
N VAL A 220 -0.02 10.40 -3.57
CA VAL A 220 -1.27 10.19 -4.30
C VAL A 220 -1.98 11.52 -4.45
N GLU A 221 -2.54 11.75 -5.63
CA GLU A 221 -3.50 12.81 -5.86
C GLU A 221 -4.56 12.28 -6.83
N THR A 222 -5.82 12.27 -6.40
CA THR A 222 -6.92 11.72 -7.19
C THR A 222 -8.23 12.43 -6.90
N ARG A 223 -9.16 12.34 -7.87
CA ARG A 223 -10.54 12.80 -7.73
C ARG A 223 -11.49 11.62 -7.91
N GLY A 224 -12.60 11.66 -7.17
CA GLY A 224 -13.58 10.58 -7.13
C GLY A 224 -13.97 10.23 -5.70
N ARG A 225 -14.49 9.03 -5.49
CA ARG A 225 -14.88 8.52 -4.17
C ARG A 225 -14.16 7.21 -3.88
N GLY A 226 -13.50 7.14 -2.72
CA GLY A 226 -12.75 5.94 -2.37
C GLY A 226 -12.03 6.05 -1.03
N HIS A 227 -10.91 5.31 -0.94
CA HIS A 227 -10.04 5.36 0.23
C HIS A 227 -8.61 4.98 -0.10
N LEU A 228 -7.67 5.63 0.57
CA LEU A 228 -6.25 5.31 0.54
C LEU A 228 -6.00 4.03 1.35
N MET A 229 -5.24 3.11 0.76
CA MET A 229 -4.80 1.88 1.44
C MET A 229 -3.38 1.97 1.98
N GLY A 230 -2.55 2.80 1.39
CA GLY A 230 -1.19 2.98 1.86
C GLY A 230 -0.21 3.39 0.77
N VAL A 231 1.07 3.40 1.17
CA VAL A 231 2.17 3.78 0.28
C VAL A 231 3.41 2.91 0.53
N THR A 232 4.24 2.82 -0.51
CA THR A 232 5.64 2.40 -0.40
C THR A 232 6.54 3.56 -0.77
N LEU A 233 7.67 3.71 -0.09
CA LEU A 233 8.63 4.78 -0.32
C LEU A 233 10.05 4.24 -0.36
N GLY A 234 10.79 4.55 -1.42
CA GLY A 234 12.24 4.44 -1.49
C GLY A 234 12.89 5.79 -1.30
N VAL A 235 13.84 5.89 -0.38
CA VAL A 235 14.66 7.08 -0.18
C VAL A 235 16.10 6.77 -0.51
N LEU A 236 16.70 7.56 -1.38
CA LEU A 236 18.14 7.60 -1.60
C LEU A 236 18.66 8.97 -1.11
N GLN A 237 19.40 8.95 0.01
CA GLN A 237 19.93 10.17 0.60
C GLN A 237 21.05 10.78 -0.25
N ASN A 238 20.95 12.07 -0.50
CA ASN A 238 21.98 12.86 -1.19
C ASN A 238 22.92 13.59 -0.25
N SER A 239 22.60 13.66 1.03
CA SER A 239 23.41 14.33 2.04
C SER A 239 23.43 13.56 3.37
N ASP A 240 24.41 13.84 4.21
CA ASP A 240 24.51 13.28 5.55
C ASP A 240 23.38 13.75 6.48
N ARG A 241 23.29 13.14 7.66
CA ARG A 241 22.30 13.32 8.74
C ARG A 241 20.94 12.67 8.41
N TRP A 242 20.08 12.66 9.41
CA TRP A 242 18.74 12.08 9.33
C TRP A 242 17.86 12.76 8.26
N MET A 243 17.10 11.96 7.54
CA MET A 243 16.28 12.42 6.42
C MET A 243 14.79 12.60 6.76
N GLY A 244 14.34 12.05 7.90
CA GLY A 244 12.94 11.75 8.15
C GLY A 244 12.20 12.74 9.04
N GLU A 245 12.66 13.98 9.20
CA GLU A 245 11.94 15.03 9.96
C GLU A 245 10.74 15.61 9.21
N GLY A 246 10.38 15.05 8.06
CA GLY A 246 9.29 15.56 7.22
C GLY A 246 7.96 14.96 7.60
N ASP A 247 6.93 15.79 7.79
CA ASP A 247 5.58 15.40 8.17
C ASP A 247 4.78 14.86 6.97
N ASP A 248 3.97 13.82 7.20
CA ASP A 248 2.91 13.45 6.28
C ASP A 248 1.72 14.41 6.43
N MET A 249 1.14 14.80 5.28
CA MET A 249 -0.02 15.68 5.23
C MET A 249 -1.05 15.15 4.24
N ILE A 250 -2.29 14.94 4.70
CA ILE A 250 -3.36 14.44 3.84
C ILE A 250 -4.50 15.46 3.77
N PHE A 251 -4.83 15.83 2.53
CA PHE A 251 -5.95 16.72 2.18
C PHE A 251 -7.10 15.85 1.67
N VAL A 252 -8.29 16.08 2.19
CA VAL A 252 -9.49 15.32 1.83
C VAL A 252 -10.61 16.25 1.42
N ASP A 253 -11.24 15.95 0.29
CA ASP A 253 -12.42 16.62 -0.26
C ASP A 253 -12.24 18.13 -0.47
N ASP A 254 -13.00 18.96 0.21
CA ASP A 254 -12.99 20.42 0.03
C ASP A 254 -12.09 21.15 1.03
N GLU A 255 -11.31 20.42 1.82
CA GLU A 255 -10.44 21.01 2.83
C GLU A 255 -9.24 21.73 2.19
N SER A 256 -9.09 22.99 2.52
CA SER A 256 -7.99 23.82 2.00
C SER A 256 -6.66 23.60 2.73
N LYS A 257 -6.70 22.91 3.87
CA LYS A 257 -5.54 22.54 4.69
C LYS A 257 -5.54 21.04 4.92
N PRO A 258 -4.39 20.45 5.22
CA PRO A 258 -4.36 19.03 5.56
C PRO A 258 -5.16 18.77 6.82
N ILE A 259 -6.04 17.76 6.79
CA ILE A 259 -6.84 17.35 7.96
C ILE A 259 -6.18 16.23 8.76
N ILE A 260 -5.20 15.55 8.16
CA ILE A 260 -4.36 14.57 8.82
C ILE A 260 -2.93 15.06 8.68
N ASN A 261 -2.24 15.20 9.81
CA ASN A 261 -0.86 15.64 9.88
C ASN A 261 -0.09 14.68 10.77
N GLY A 262 1.08 14.26 10.31
CA GLY A 262 2.01 13.45 11.08
C GLY A 262 3.04 14.29 11.83
N THR A 263 4.10 13.62 12.25
CA THR A 263 5.17 14.16 13.08
C THR A 263 6.57 13.81 12.56
N GLY A 264 6.66 13.05 11.48
CA GLY A 264 7.92 12.64 10.87
C GLY A 264 7.72 11.49 9.88
N THR A 265 8.66 11.31 8.98
CA THR A 265 8.62 10.25 7.98
C THR A 265 8.68 8.87 8.63
N GLU A 266 9.60 8.65 9.60
CA GLU A 266 9.68 7.36 10.31
C GLU A 266 8.42 7.09 11.13
N ASP A 267 7.82 8.12 11.73
CA ASP A 267 6.60 8.03 12.51
C ASP A 267 5.43 7.62 11.63
N TYR A 268 5.31 8.22 10.43
CA TYR A 268 4.32 7.80 9.45
C TYR A 268 4.47 6.32 9.11
N PHE A 269 5.69 5.83 8.93
CA PHE A 269 5.96 4.41 8.68
C PHE A 269 6.00 3.56 9.96
N CYS A 270 5.50 4.10 11.10
CA CYS A 270 5.40 3.46 12.40
C CYS A 270 6.75 2.97 12.95
N GLY A 271 7.79 3.70 12.64
CA GLY A 271 9.10 3.61 13.28
C GLY A 271 9.21 4.62 14.42
N ALA A 272 10.40 4.81 14.92
CA ALA A 272 10.72 5.83 15.91
C ALA A 272 12.23 6.06 15.97
N TRP A 273 12.63 7.25 16.39
CA TRP A 273 14.02 7.58 16.73
C TRP A 273 14.99 7.22 15.59
N ASP A 274 14.75 7.76 14.39
CA ASP A 274 15.61 7.58 13.20
C ASP A 274 15.77 6.11 12.81
N PHE A 275 14.77 5.25 13.12
CA PHE A 275 14.84 3.77 13.05
C PHE A 275 15.98 3.14 13.87
N GLY A 276 16.51 3.85 14.88
CA GLY A 276 17.66 3.44 15.68
C GLY A 276 18.96 4.20 15.37
N GLY A 277 18.89 5.18 14.46
CA GLY A 277 19.99 6.06 14.08
C GLY A 277 21.11 5.38 13.31
N ARG A 278 22.20 6.10 13.12
CA ARG A 278 23.33 5.71 12.26
C ARG A 278 23.91 4.32 12.54
N ASP A 279 23.99 3.93 13.81
CA ASP A 279 24.73 2.76 14.23
C ASP A 279 23.84 1.58 14.65
N ASN A 280 22.54 1.81 14.89
CA ASN A 280 21.63 0.80 15.42
C ASN A 280 20.42 0.52 14.50
N ALA A 281 20.26 1.28 13.41
CA ALA A 281 19.15 1.06 12.48
C ALA A 281 19.23 -0.32 11.84
N ALA A 282 18.13 -1.06 11.89
CA ALA A 282 18.02 -2.41 11.33
C ALA A 282 16.71 -2.54 10.54
N PRO A 283 16.72 -3.26 9.41
CA PRO A 283 15.50 -3.56 8.68
C PRO A 283 14.48 -4.33 9.52
N PHE A 284 13.20 -4.00 9.34
CA PHE A 284 12.07 -4.70 9.94
C PHE A 284 10.89 -4.75 9.00
N ALA A 285 10.00 -5.73 9.18
CA ALA A 285 8.79 -5.88 8.41
C ALA A 285 7.68 -6.49 9.28
N HIS A 286 6.54 -5.79 9.34
CA HIS A 286 5.33 -6.20 10.05
C HIS A 286 4.14 -6.23 9.08
N LEU A 287 2.95 -6.68 9.55
CA LEU A 287 1.79 -6.82 8.67
C LEU A 287 1.42 -5.52 7.96
N TYR A 288 1.46 -4.37 8.66
CA TYR A 288 0.95 -3.10 8.15
C TYR A 288 2.00 -2.02 7.95
N ASN A 289 3.23 -2.23 8.41
CA ASN A 289 4.31 -1.26 8.28
C ASN A 289 5.69 -1.93 8.29
N GLY A 290 6.67 -1.25 7.75
CA GLY A 290 8.06 -1.72 7.80
C GLY A 290 9.04 -0.82 7.08
N ALA A 291 10.30 -1.06 7.39
CA ALA A 291 11.49 -0.53 6.73
C ALA A 291 12.37 -1.74 6.33
N HIS A 292 12.00 -2.41 5.25
CA HIS A 292 12.62 -3.69 4.88
C HIS A 292 14.00 -3.57 4.22
N LEU A 293 14.41 -2.36 3.89
CA LEU A 293 15.76 -2.00 3.47
C LEU A 293 16.19 -0.77 4.25
N ILE A 294 17.27 -0.89 5.01
CA ILE A 294 18.00 0.21 5.62
C ILE A 294 19.48 -0.08 5.38
N ALA A 295 20.15 0.78 4.64
CA ALA A 295 21.57 0.63 4.31
C ALA A 295 22.28 1.99 4.39
N ALA A 296 23.43 2.04 5.04
CA ALA A 296 24.23 3.25 5.28
C ALA A 296 23.36 4.42 5.81
N PRO A 297 22.59 4.23 6.90
CA PRO A 297 21.67 5.24 7.39
C PRO A 297 22.39 6.55 7.74
N GLU A 298 21.69 7.67 7.58
CA GLU A 298 22.14 9.03 7.87
C GLU A 298 23.42 9.48 7.14
N ARG A 299 23.70 8.88 6.00
CA ARG A 299 24.86 9.23 5.16
C ARG A 299 24.43 9.48 3.71
N ALA A 300 25.18 10.31 3.01
CA ALA A 300 25.05 10.38 1.55
C ALA A 300 25.21 8.98 0.94
N GLY A 301 24.26 8.58 0.10
CA GLY A 301 24.13 7.21 -0.41
C GLY A 301 23.28 6.29 0.47
N GLY A 302 22.81 6.76 1.62
CA GLY A 302 21.89 6.03 2.48
C GLY A 302 20.62 5.62 1.76
N ARG A 303 20.12 4.41 2.03
CA ARG A 303 19.01 3.78 1.31
C ARG A 303 17.98 3.24 2.27
N TYR A 304 16.71 3.56 2.00
CA TYR A 304 15.57 3.06 2.75
C TYR A 304 14.47 2.60 1.79
N CYS A 305 13.84 1.46 2.05
CA CYS A 305 12.57 1.08 1.46
C CYS A 305 11.57 0.83 2.57
N LEU A 306 10.51 1.62 2.56
CA LEU A 306 9.51 1.75 3.60
C LEU A 306 8.13 1.41 3.05
N TYR A 307 7.23 0.91 3.91
CA TYR A 307 5.82 0.75 3.55
C TYR A 307 4.91 0.97 4.76
N ARG A 308 3.71 1.47 4.49
CA ARG A 308 2.60 1.54 5.45
C ARG A 308 1.28 1.24 4.78
N TRP A 309 0.46 0.41 5.44
CA TRP A 309 -0.90 0.06 5.04
C TRP A 309 -1.91 0.58 6.05
N HIS A 310 -2.95 1.27 5.59
CA HIS A 310 -4.06 1.78 6.38
C HIS A 310 -5.24 0.78 6.40
N ALA A 311 -4.96 -0.53 6.46
CA ALA A 311 -5.97 -1.58 6.26
C ALA A 311 -7.05 -1.60 7.33
N ASP A 312 -6.69 -1.26 8.56
CA ASP A 312 -7.58 -1.17 9.72
C ASP A 312 -8.33 0.17 9.79
N ASN A 313 -7.77 1.21 9.18
CA ASN A 313 -8.34 2.55 9.14
C ASN A 313 -8.04 3.26 7.82
N PRO A 314 -8.63 2.81 6.68
CA PRO A 314 -8.42 3.46 5.38
C PRO A 314 -8.83 4.93 5.41
N VAL A 315 -8.04 5.80 4.78
CA VAL A 315 -8.35 7.24 4.71
C VAL A 315 -9.37 7.48 3.61
N THR A 316 -10.61 7.71 3.99
CA THR A 316 -11.74 7.86 3.06
C THR A 316 -11.83 9.25 2.44
N PHE A 317 -12.31 9.31 1.20
CA PHE A 317 -12.63 10.57 0.49
C PHE A 317 -13.89 10.40 -0.36
N THR A 318 -14.59 11.50 -0.62
CA THR A 318 -15.83 11.52 -1.41
C THR A 318 -15.71 12.31 -2.71
N LYS A 319 -14.69 13.17 -2.84
CA LYS A 319 -14.44 14.00 -4.03
C LYS A 319 -12.96 14.07 -4.39
N TYR A 320 -12.08 14.14 -3.40
CA TYR A 320 -10.67 14.44 -3.61
C TYR A 320 -9.81 13.86 -2.49
N LEU A 321 -8.65 13.36 -2.86
CA LEU A 321 -7.57 12.97 -1.96
C LEU A 321 -6.25 13.49 -2.50
N LYS A 322 -5.45 14.11 -1.62
CA LYS A 322 -4.03 14.38 -1.85
C LYS A 322 -3.24 13.97 -0.62
N HIS A 323 -2.37 12.98 -0.77
CA HIS A 323 -1.44 12.53 0.27
C HIS A 323 -0.04 12.98 -0.08
N THR A 324 0.62 13.67 0.85
CA THR A 324 1.94 14.26 0.65
C THR A 324 2.87 13.96 1.83
N MET A 325 4.16 14.17 1.61
CA MET A 325 5.21 14.05 2.62
C MET A 325 6.20 15.20 2.44
N GLU A 326 6.57 15.87 3.50
CA GLU A 326 7.74 16.73 3.49
C GLU A 326 9.02 15.91 3.24
N HIS A 327 10.01 16.50 2.61
CA HIS A 327 11.33 15.90 2.43
C HIS A 327 12.35 16.58 3.35
N GLY A 328 12.45 16.04 4.57
CA GLY A 328 13.04 16.71 5.74
C GLY A 328 12.11 17.78 6.28
N HIS A 329 12.42 18.33 7.45
CA HIS A 329 11.62 19.37 8.09
C HIS A 329 11.37 20.55 7.14
N ALA A 330 10.09 20.89 6.95
CA ALA A 330 9.62 21.97 6.08
C ALA A 330 10.23 21.92 4.66
N ASN A 331 10.47 20.74 4.11
CA ASN A 331 11.06 20.49 2.80
C ASN A 331 12.53 20.95 2.65
N GLY A 332 13.29 20.97 3.74
CA GLY A 332 14.66 21.45 3.75
C GLY A 332 15.72 20.51 3.15
N ARG A 333 15.33 19.34 2.58
CA ARG A 333 16.27 18.35 2.04
C ARG A 333 16.04 18.06 0.56
N ALA A 334 17.10 17.70 -0.14
CA ALA A 334 17.09 17.36 -1.57
C ALA A 334 17.36 15.87 -1.83
N ASP A 335 16.84 14.98 -1.02
CA ASP A 335 16.97 13.54 -1.21
C ASP A 335 16.09 13.03 -2.37
N CYS A 336 16.43 11.89 -2.96
CA CYS A 336 15.63 11.28 -4.02
C CYS A 336 14.55 10.39 -3.42
N PHE A 337 13.30 10.61 -3.82
CA PHE A 337 12.14 9.82 -3.43
C PHE A 337 11.56 9.06 -4.62
N TYR A 338 11.18 7.81 -4.37
CA TYR A 338 10.52 6.90 -5.33
C TYR A 338 9.38 6.22 -4.60
N SER A 339 8.15 6.33 -5.06
CA SER A 339 7.00 5.80 -4.32
C SER A 339 5.95 5.16 -5.20
N VAL A 340 5.12 4.33 -4.58
CA VAL A 340 3.82 3.91 -5.12
C VAL A 340 2.77 4.16 -4.07
N GLY A 341 1.72 4.88 -4.45
CA GLY A 341 0.51 4.99 -3.66
C GLY A 341 -0.52 3.97 -4.12
N TYR A 342 -1.25 3.36 -3.18
CA TYR A 342 -2.26 2.32 -3.40
C TYR A 342 -3.58 2.77 -2.81
N TRP A 343 -4.66 2.70 -3.61
CA TRP A 343 -5.99 3.09 -3.16
C TRP A 343 -7.09 2.36 -3.91
N TYR A 344 -8.29 2.46 -3.40
CA TYR A 344 -9.51 2.02 -4.08
C TYR A 344 -10.40 3.20 -4.35
N GLN A 345 -11.05 3.25 -5.53
CA GLN A 345 -12.07 4.25 -5.83
C GLN A 345 -13.17 3.69 -6.74
N ALA A 346 -14.30 4.42 -6.79
CA ALA A 346 -15.49 4.00 -7.54
C ALA A 346 -15.29 4.04 -9.06
N GLU A 347 -14.44 4.94 -9.53
CA GLU A 347 -14.12 5.08 -10.94
C GLU A 347 -13.07 4.03 -11.34
N PRO A 348 -13.28 3.32 -12.47
CA PRO A 348 -12.34 2.30 -12.94
C PRO A 348 -11.05 2.90 -13.53
N TYR A 349 -10.97 4.21 -13.62
CA TYR A 349 -9.82 4.94 -14.15
C TYR A 349 -9.76 6.36 -13.57
N THR A 350 -8.55 6.88 -13.38
CA THR A 350 -8.25 8.28 -13.08
C THR A 350 -7.00 8.72 -13.86
N GLU A 351 -6.84 10.02 -14.10
CA GLU A 351 -5.66 10.55 -14.79
C GLU A 351 -4.40 10.40 -13.92
N PHE A 352 -3.34 9.90 -14.54
CA PHE A 352 -2.01 9.80 -13.94
C PHE A 352 -1.06 10.81 -14.58
N PRO A 353 -0.09 11.39 -13.84
CA PRO A 353 1.08 11.99 -14.44
C PRO A 353 1.80 10.99 -15.34
N ALA A 354 2.46 11.48 -16.38
CA ALA A 354 3.24 10.62 -17.26
C ALA A 354 4.31 9.85 -16.48
N LEU A 355 4.43 8.56 -16.76
CA LEU A 355 5.50 7.75 -16.19
C LEU A 355 6.85 8.27 -16.70
N PRO A 356 7.83 8.58 -15.83
CA PRO A 356 9.17 8.99 -16.26
C PRO A 356 9.84 7.94 -17.15
N ALA A 357 10.75 8.36 -18.02
CA ALA A 357 11.50 7.43 -18.87
C ALA A 357 12.30 6.40 -18.03
N ALA A 358 12.52 5.21 -18.56
CA ALA A 358 13.17 4.11 -17.84
C ALA A 358 14.52 4.52 -17.21
N ALA A 359 15.34 5.27 -17.94
CA ALA A 359 16.64 5.76 -17.44
C ALA A 359 16.53 6.73 -16.25
N ASP A 360 15.44 7.48 -16.16
CA ASP A 360 15.19 8.45 -15.10
C ASP A 360 14.63 7.82 -13.82
N ARG A 361 14.10 6.60 -13.92
CA ARG A 361 13.59 5.82 -12.78
C ARG A 361 14.68 5.09 -12.01
N ILE A 362 15.88 4.92 -12.61
CA ILE A 362 16.99 4.22 -11.98
C ILE A 362 17.58 5.09 -10.88
N PRO A 363 17.64 4.61 -9.61
CA PRO A 363 18.17 5.38 -8.51
C PRO A 363 19.64 5.77 -8.73
N LYS A 364 19.90 7.07 -8.72
CA LYS A 364 21.25 7.66 -8.87
C LYS A 364 21.47 8.71 -7.80
N LEU A 365 22.61 8.61 -7.13
CA LEU A 365 23.04 9.62 -6.16
C LEU A 365 23.21 10.98 -6.85
N LYS A 366 22.68 12.01 -6.21
CA LYS A 366 22.73 13.40 -6.66
C LYS A 366 23.42 14.23 -5.58
N LEU A 367 24.74 14.05 -5.44
CA LEU A 367 25.53 14.88 -4.52
C LEU A 367 25.40 16.35 -4.93
N ALA A 368 25.16 17.21 -3.92
CA ALA A 368 25.08 18.67 -4.09
C ALA A 368 26.44 19.27 -4.39
#